data_81c4749dc823f08a3373890bd3a55753
#
_entry.id   81c4749dc823f08a3373890bd3a55753
#
_cell.length_a   1.000
_cell.length_b   1.000
_cell.length_c   1.000
_cell.angle_alpha   90.00
_cell.angle_beta   90.00
_cell.angle_gamma   90.00
#
_symmetry.space_group_name_H-M   'P 1'
#
loop_
_entity.id
_entity.type
_entity.pdbx_description
1 polymer ?
#
loop_
_entity_poly.entity_id
_entity_poly.type
_entity_poly.pdbx_seq_one_letter_code
_entity_poly.pdbx_strand_id
1 'polypeptide(L)'
;MYRGRLTMLKDKILDLLNRSEFMTLSTSVAGNASAANVYFANDGLDIYFFTFNPSRKAVQISMNPKVQCVIRPDGEDGIKELQIDAYASKVIDKNEAEKAKKAILKVTEAFSEYMHDEFLITNDVIGYYKIKPTTIKYVDFFAEKQFEWMEISENRMGFFQEVKTNIVNTIKYWVTVVRAPFLTATIAPIMLGSAIAYKQFGVFDWSTFWVVMLGAVCAQIGTNNINDYFDHKSRNDEMNKLASPFNGGSRAIQSGLITPTNMLLSSIYFFTATIXX
;
A
#
# COMPACT_ATOMS: atom_id res chain seq x y z
N MET A 1 -31.60 -25.77 9.20
CA MET A 1 -31.85 -24.92 8.03
C MET A 1 -30.76 -23.85 7.79
N TYR A 2 -30.38 -23.06 8.77
CA TYR A 2 -29.34 -22.00 8.62
C TYR A 2 -27.96 -22.53 8.24
N ARG A 3 -27.47 -23.61 8.92
CA ARG A 3 -26.15 -24.20 8.64
C ARG A 3 -26.06 -24.77 7.22
N GLY A 4 -27.11 -25.44 6.74
CA GLY A 4 -27.13 -26.01 5.37
C GLY A 4 -27.03 -24.90 4.30
N ARG A 5 -27.70 -23.78 4.53
CA ARG A 5 -27.68 -22.63 3.60
C ARG A 5 -26.28 -21.98 3.51
N LEU A 6 -25.59 -21.86 4.66
CA LEU A 6 -24.23 -21.32 4.69
C LEU A 6 -23.24 -22.24 3.96
N THR A 7 -23.40 -23.56 4.10
CA THR A 7 -22.58 -24.54 3.38
C THR A 7 -22.77 -24.40 1.87
N MET A 8 -24.02 -24.35 1.42
CA MET A 8 -24.34 -24.18 -0.02
C MET A 8 -23.76 -22.87 -0.59
N LEU A 9 -23.83 -21.77 0.16
CA LEU A 9 -23.27 -20.50 -0.28
C LEU A 9 -21.74 -20.58 -0.36
N LYS A 10 -21.11 -21.19 0.64
CA LYS A 10 -19.66 -21.42 0.63
C LYS A 10 -19.21 -22.24 -0.58
N ASP A 11 -19.97 -23.28 -0.94
CA ASP A 11 -19.66 -24.12 -2.09
C ASP A 11 -19.76 -23.32 -3.40
N LYS A 12 -20.78 -22.45 -3.55
CA LYS A 12 -20.90 -21.53 -4.70
C LYS A 12 -19.71 -20.58 -4.79
N ILE A 13 -19.29 -20.02 -3.66
CA ILE A 13 -18.14 -19.09 -3.59
C ILE A 13 -16.86 -19.82 -4.00
N LEU A 14 -16.62 -21.01 -3.45
CA LEU A 14 -15.44 -21.82 -3.78
C LEU A 14 -15.42 -22.24 -5.24
N ASP A 15 -16.57 -22.55 -5.81
CA ASP A 15 -16.69 -22.88 -7.22
C ASP A 15 -16.25 -21.70 -8.10
N LEU A 16 -16.71 -20.47 -7.81
CA LEU A 16 -16.28 -19.29 -8.56
C LEU A 16 -14.79 -19.02 -8.37
N LEU A 17 -14.27 -19.10 -7.14
CA LEU A 17 -12.84 -18.91 -6.87
C LEU A 17 -11.99 -19.90 -7.67
N ASN A 18 -12.39 -21.17 -7.70
CA ASN A 18 -11.61 -22.24 -8.34
C ASN A 18 -11.63 -22.17 -9.87
N ARG A 19 -12.64 -21.52 -10.46
CA ARG A 19 -12.79 -21.39 -11.92
C ARG A 19 -12.24 -20.09 -12.46
N SER A 20 -11.81 -19.17 -11.58
CA SER A 20 -11.33 -17.84 -11.96
C SER A 20 -9.81 -17.76 -11.83
N GLU A 21 -9.17 -17.11 -12.79
CA GLU A 21 -7.71 -16.92 -12.80
C GLU A 21 -7.33 -15.49 -12.41
N PHE A 22 -8.24 -14.54 -12.63
CA PHE A 22 -8.00 -13.12 -12.41
C PHE A 22 -8.96 -12.54 -11.41
N MET A 23 -8.44 -11.56 -10.66
CA MET A 23 -9.29 -10.68 -9.86
C MET A 23 -8.93 -9.24 -10.16
N THR A 24 -9.89 -8.35 -10.06
CA THR A 24 -9.63 -6.91 -9.97
C THR A 24 -9.39 -6.59 -8.49
N LEU A 25 -8.15 -6.26 -8.16
CA LEU A 25 -7.74 -5.90 -6.80
C LEU A 25 -7.72 -4.39 -6.66
N SER A 26 -8.53 -3.85 -5.75
CA SER A 26 -8.59 -2.43 -5.43
C SER A 26 -7.85 -2.16 -4.13
N THR A 27 -6.99 -1.14 -4.15
CA THR A 27 -6.19 -0.71 -3.01
C THR A 27 -6.31 0.80 -2.86
N SER A 28 -6.08 1.33 -1.66
CA SER A 28 -6.15 2.78 -1.45
C SER A 28 -5.27 3.23 -0.30
N VAL A 29 -4.79 4.46 -0.38
CA VAL A 29 -4.12 5.12 0.75
C VAL A 29 -4.38 6.63 0.68
N ALA A 30 -4.74 7.24 1.79
CA ALA A 30 -4.99 8.68 1.92
C ALA A 30 -5.95 9.21 0.83
N GLY A 31 -7.00 8.43 0.49
CA GLY A 31 -7.99 8.81 -0.52
C GLY A 31 -7.57 8.52 -1.97
N ASN A 32 -6.35 8.09 -2.21
CA ASN A 32 -5.87 7.73 -3.56
C ASN A 32 -6.15 6.25 -3.82
N ALA A 33 -7.19 5.96 -4.56
CA ALA A 33 -7.58 4.59 -4.92
C ALA A 33 -6.91 4.16 -6.21
N SER A 34 -6.65 2.87 -6.31
CA SER A 34 -6.19 2.25 -7.56
C SER A 34 -6.79 0.85 -7.69
N ALA A 35 -6.86 0.37 -8.91
CA ALA A 35 -7.32 -0.98 -9.20
C ALA A 35 -6.41 -1.59 -10.27
N ALA A 36 -6.22 -2.89 -10.19
CA ALA A 36 -5.41 -3.64 -11.15
C ALA A 36 -5.91 -5.08 -11.24
N ASN A 37 -5.88 -5.63 -12.43
CA ASN A 37 -6.11 -7.05 -12.61
C ASN A 37 -4.84 -7.81 -12.22
N VAL A 38 -5.00 -8.84 -11.40
CA VAL A 38 -3.90 -9.69 -10.97
C VAL A 38 -4.32 -11.15 -11.05
N TYR A 39 -3.38 -12.02 -11.41
CA TYR A 39 -3.56 -13.46 -11.27
C TYR A 39 -3.63 -13.81 -9.79
N PHE A 40 -4.49 -14.74 -9.45
CA PHE A 40 -4.62 -15.19 -8.07
C PHE A 40 -4.82 -16.71 -8.02
N ALA A 41 -4.57 -17.25 -6.85
CA ALA A 41 -4.94 -18.62 -6.51
C ALA A 41 -5.58 -18.60 -5.12
N ASN A 42 -6.37 -19.58 -4.81
CA ASN A 42 -7.01 -19.67 -3.50
C ASN A 42 -6.67 -20.99 -2.79
N ASP A 43 -6.75 -20.94 -1.46
CA ASP A 43 -6.73 -22.10 -0.58
C ASP A 43 -7.91 -21.95 0.37
N GLY A 44 -8.98 -22.62 0.05
CA GLY A 44 -10.27 -22.34 0.68
C GLY A 44 -10.72 -20.92 0.33
N LEU A 45 -10.98 -20.11 1.35
CA LEU A 45 -11.39 -18.71 1.16
C LEU A 45 -10.20 -17.74 1.16
N ASP A 46 -9.02 -18.17 1.61
CA ASP A 46 -7.81 -17.35 1.55
C ASP A 46 -7.33 -17.24 0.10
N ILE A 47 -6.93 -16.04 -0.31
CA ILE A 47 -6.54 -15.74 -1.69
C ILE A 47 -5.06 -15.32 -1.68
N TYR A 48 -4.30 -15.81 -2.66
CA TYR A 48 -2.89 -15.48 -2.84
C TYR A 48 -2.66 -14.84 -4.19
N PHE A 49 -1.80 -13.83 -4.23
CA PHE A 49 -1.30 -13.25 -5.47
C PHE A 49 0.16 -12.85 -5.31
N PHE A 50 0.81 -12.55 -6.41
CA PHE A 50 2.16 -12.00 -6.39
C PHE A 50 2.20 -10.67 -7.13
N THR A 51 3.22 -9.89 -6.84
CA THR A 51 3.49 -8.67 -7.59
C THR A 51 4.96 -8.29 -7.47
N PHE A 52 5.44 -7.52 -8.45
CA PHE A 52 6.78 -6.95 -8.38
C PHE A 52 6.80 -5.82 -7.32
N ASN A 53 7.91 -5.72 -6.59
CA ASN A 53 8.14 -4.68 -5.59
C ASN A 53 9.19 -3.69 -6.11
N PRO A 54 9.02 -2.39 -5.87
CA PRO A 54 7.80 -1.78 -5.34
C PRO A 54 6.79 -1.47 -6.45
N SER A 55 5.63 -2.10 -6.40
CA SER A 55 4.51 -1.71 -7.25
C SER A 55 3.55 -0.83 -6.44
N ARG A 56 2.68 -0.07 -7.14
CA ARG A 56 1.69 0.78 -6.48
C ARG A 56 0.86 -0.02 -5.45
N LYS A 57 0.35 -1.20 -5.86
CA LYS A 57 -0.48 -2.03 -4.97
C LYS A 57 0.30 -2.54 -3.76
N ALA A 58 1.57 -2.94 -3.94
CA ALA A 58 2.43 -3.39 -2.85
C ALA A 58 2.64 -2.28 -1.80
N VAL A 59 2.96 -1.07 -2.27
CA VAL A 59 3.16 0.10 -1.40
C VAL A 59 1.85 0.46 -0.69
N GLN A 60 0.73 0.51 -1.43
CA GLN A 60 -0.56 0.86 -0.82
C GLN A 60 -0.98 -0.17 0.24
N ILE A 61 -0.80 -1.47 -0.03
CA ILE A 61 -1.11 -2.54 0.95
C ILE A 61 -0.24 -2.42 2.21
N SER A 62 1.04 -2.07 2.06
CA SER A 62 1.93 -1.92 3.23
C SER A 62 1.49 -0.76 4.15
N MET A 63 0.80 0.22 3.60
CA MET A 63 0.31 1.40 4.33
C MET A 63 -1.15 1.24 4.77
N ASN A 64 -1.97 0.58 3.96
CA ASN A 64 -3.38 0.32 4.26
C ASN A 64 -3.72 -1.09 3.81
N PRO A 65 -3.86 -2.04 4.74
CA PRO A 65 -4.12 -3.43 4.38
C PRO A 65 -5.55 -3.68 3.88
N LYS A 66 -6.47 -2.71 4.02
CA LYS A 66 -7.85 -2.86 3.53
C LYS A 66 -7.85 -2.89 2.01
N VAL A 67 -8.44 -3.93 1.45
CA VAL A 67 -8.57 -4.10 0.00
C VAL A 67 -9.97 -4.56 -0.35
N GLN A 68 -10.33 -4.36 -1.62
CA GLN A 68 -11.54 -4.94 -2.17
C GLN A 68 -11.18 -5.71 -3.44
N CYS A 69 -11.77 -6.90 -3.61
CA CYS A 69 -11.55 -7.70 -4.80
C CYS A 69 -12.88 -7.94 -5.51
N VAL A 70 -12.84 -7.91 -6.83
CA VAL A 70 -13.95 -8.39 -7.67
C VAL A 70 -13.42 -9.54 -8.49
N ILE A 71 -14.11 -10.67 -8.42
CA ILE A 71 -13.76 -11.90 -9.16
C ILE A 71 -14.96 -12.29 -10.00
N ARG A 72 -14.70 -12.46 -11.29
CA ARG A 72 -15.72 -12.86 -12.26
C ARG A 72 -15.10 -13.88 -13.22
N PRO A 73 -15.67 -15.09 -13.30
CA PRO A 73 -15.14 -16.08 -14.24
C PRO A 73 -15.39 -15.65 -15.68
N ASP A 74 -14.50 -16.03 -16.56
CA ASP A 74 -14.62 -15.77 -17.99
C ASP A 74 -15.59 -16.77 -18.64
N GLY A 75 -16.29 -16.32 -19.67
CA GLY A 75 -17.12 -17.19 -20.51
C GLY A 75 -18.41 -17.71 -19.88
N GLU A 76 -18.84 -17.14 -18.77
CA GLU A 76 -20.08 -17.55 -18.11
C GLU A 76 -21.32 -16.96 -18.80
N ASP A 77 -22.31 -17.80 -18.97
CA ASP A 77 -23.67 -17.37 -19.35
C ASP A 77 -24.31 -16.72 -18.10
N GLY A 78 -24.47 -15.44 -18.17
CA GLY A 78 -25.01 -14.69 -17.05
C GLY A 78 -23.93 -13.97 -16.27
N ILE A 79 -24.38 -13.11 -15.39
CA ILE A 79 -23.47 -12.28 -14.59
C ILE A 79 -23.40 -12.86 -13.17
N LYS A 80 -22.32 -13.61 -12.93
CA LYS A 80 -21.98 -14.10 -11.60
C LYS A 80 -20.65 -13.48 -11.21
N GLU A 81 -20.55 -12.98 -9.99
CA GLU A 81 -19.32 -12.40 -9.49
C GLU A 81 -19.22 -12.48 -7.96
N LEU A 82 -18.01 -12.40 -7.45
CA LEU A 82 -17.74 -12.20 -6.03
C LEU A 82 -17.24 -10.77 -5.82
N GLN A 83 -17.84 -10.08 -4.87
CA GLN A 83 -17.35 -8.81 -4.36
C GLN A 83 -16.85 -9.07 -2.93
N ILE A 84 -15.57 -8.85 -2.69
CA ILE A 84 -14.89 -9.33 -1.47
C ILE A 84 -14.24 -8.14 -0.75
N ASP A 85 -14.70 -7.87 0.48
CA ASP A 85 -14.00 -6.98 1.39
C ASP A 85 -12.99 -7.81 2.18
N ALA A 86 -11.75 -7.32 2.30
CA ALA A 86 -10.65 -8.13 2.82
C ALA A 86 -9.51 -7.30 3.41
N TYR A 87 -8.61 -8.00 4.08
CA TYR A 87 -7.29 -7.46 4.46
C TYR A 87 -6.22 -8.23 3.69
N ALA A 88 -5.30 -7.48 3.09
CA ALA A 88 -4.14 -8.03 2.38
C ALA A 88 -2.87 -7.80 3.21
N SER A 89 -1.97 -8.77 3.19
CA SER A 89 -0.66 -8.64 3.82
C SER A 89 0.40 -9.37 3.00
N LYS A 90 1.63 -8.86 3.07
CA LYS A 90 2.77 -9.54 2.45
C LYS A 90 3.04 -10.84 3.22
N VAL A 91 3.31 -11.91 2.50
CA VAL A 91 3.67 -13.20 3.07
C VAL A 91 5.18 -13.15 3.40
N ILE A 92 5.50 -13.31 4.68
CA ILE A 92 6.88 -13.28 5.19
C ILE A 92 7.40 -14.69 5.45
N ASP A 93 6.50 -15.57 5.90
CA ASP A 93 6.86 -16.97 6.19
C ASP A 93 7.22 -17.71 4.89
N LYS A 94 8.38 -18.36 4.88
CA LYS A 94 8.92 -19.06 3.71
C LYS A 94 8.03 -20.23 3.26
N ASN A 95 7.46 -20.98 4.20
CA ASN A 95 6.60 -22.12 3.88
C ASN A 95 5.30 -21.64 3.22
N GLU A 96 4.73 -20.55 3.76
CA GLU A 96 3.52 -19.95 3.18
C GLU A 96 3.81 -19.31 1.82
N ALA A 97 4.98 -18.72 1.63
CA ALA A 97 5.41 -18.17 0.33
C ALA A 97 5.54 -19.29 -0.72
N GLU A 98 6.14 -20.42 -0.36
CA GLU A 98 6.22 -21.59 -1.26
C GLU A 98 4.83 -22.16 -1.57
N LYS A 99 3.93 -22.18 -0.60
CA LYS A 99 2.53 -22.57 -0.81
C LYS A 99 1.84 -21.64 -1.80
N ALA A 100 1.98 -20.33 -1.61
CA ALA A 100 1.43 -19.31 -2.50
C ALA A 100 1.98 -19.46 -3.93
N LYS A 101 3.30 -19.61 -4.06
CA LYS A 101 3.99 -19.83 -5.34
C LYS A 101 3.41 -21.04 -6.08
N LYS A 102 3.36 -22.19 -5.40
CA LYS A 102 2.84 -23.43 -5.98
C LYS A 102 1.37 -23.31 -6.40
N ALA A 103 0.58 -22.61 -5.61
CA ALA A 103 -0.85 -22.39 -5.94
C ALA A 103 -1.00 -21.51 -7.19
N ILE A 104 -0.23 -20.42 -7.27
CA ILE A 104 -0.27 -19.48 -8.40
C ILE A 104 0.22 -20.16 -9.69
N LEU A 105 1.29 -20.95 -9.61
CA LEU A 105 1.85 -21.65 -10.77
C LEU A 105 0.87 -22.71 -11.36
N LYS A 106 -0.09 -23.20 -10.57
CA LYS A 106 -1.16 -24.06 -11.08
C LYS A 106 -2.18 -23.30 -11.92
N VAL A 107 -2.33 -22.01 -11.66
CA VAL A 107 -3.28 -21.14 -12.37
C VAL A 107 -2.62 -20.56 -13.63
N THR A 108 -1.36 -20.19 -13.56
CA THR A 108 -0.66 -19.61 -14.70
C THR A 108 0.83 -19.99 -14.71
N GLU A 109 1.30 -20.40 -15.87
CA GLU A 109 2.73 -20.64 -16.12
C GLU A 109 3.44 -19.39 -16.67
N ALA A 110 2.68 -18.35 -17.03
CA ALA A 110 3.21 -17.15 -17.70
C ALA A 110 4.35 -16.46 -16.92
N PHE A 111 4.37 -16.62 -15.61
CA PHE A 111 5.39 -16.00 -14.75
C PHE A 111 6.32 -17.01 -14.08
N SER A 112 6.33 -18.24 -14.56
CA SER A 112 7.13 -19.32 -13.97
C SER A 112 8.62 -18.95 -13.88
N GLU A 113 9.17 -18.39 -14.96
CA GLU A 113 10.57 -17.96 -15.02
C GLU A 113 10.91 -16.97 -13.89
N TYR A 114 10.08 -15.96 -13.71
CA TYR A 114 10.28 -14.94 -12.67
C TYR A 114 10.13 -15.52 -11.25
N MET A 115 9.20 -16.46 -11.07
CA MET A 115 8.95 -17.07 -9.76
C MET A 115 10.02 -18.07 -9.34
N HIS A 116 10.87 -18.52 -10.28
CA HIS A 116 11.99 -19.41 -9.98
C HIS A 116 13.33 -18.68 -9.94
N ASP A 117 13.36 -17.39 -10.27
CA ASP A 117 14.59 -16.60 -10.24
C ASP A 117 14.96 -16.27 -8.79
N GLU A 118 16.02 -16.93 -8.31
CA GLU A 118 16.50 -16.73 -6.92
C GLU A 118 16.95 -15.30 -6.65
N PHE A 119 17.46 -14.60 -7.64
CA PHE A 119 17.88 -13.20 -7.48
C PHE A 119 16.66 -12.31 -7.20
N LEU A 120 15.58 -12.49 -7.95
CA LEU A 120 14.36 -11.70 -7.78
C LEU A 120 13.70 -11.96 -6.43
N ILE A 121 13.73 -13.21 -5.96
CA ILE A 121 13.15 -13.62 -4.66
C ILE A 121 14.02 -13.08 -3.51
N THR A 122 15.33 -13.31 -3.57
CA THR A 122 16.28 -12.93 -2.50
C THR A 122 16.34 -11.41 -2.31
N ASN A 123 16.24 -10.65 -3.40
CA ASN A 123 16.27 -9.18 -3.36
C ASN A 123 14.89 -8.55 -3.23
N ASP A 124 13.87 -9.35 -2.92
CA ASP A 124 12.49 -8.91 -2.69
C ASP A 124 11.88 -8.15 -3.88
N VAL A 125 12.35 -8.47 -5.09
CA VAL A 125 11.78 -7.90 -6.33
C VAL A 125 10.40 -8.48 -6.59
N ILE A 126 10.17 -9.74 -6.19
CA ILE A 126 8.85 -10.40 -6.23
C ILE A 126 8.36 -10.61 -4.81
N GLY A 127 7.14 -10.14 -4.51
CA GLY A 127 6.49 -10.36 -3.23
C GLY A 127 5.21 -11.17 -3.40
N TYR A 128 5.01 -12.13 -2.50
CA TYR A 128 3.76 -12.88 -2.39
C TYR A 128 2.87 -12.23 -1.34
N TYR A 129 1.59 -12.20 -1.60
CA TYR A 129 0.59 -11.53 -0.77
C TYR A 129 -0.56 -12.47 -0.49
N LYS A 130 -1.08 -12.40 0.73
CA LYS A 130 -2.25 -13.14 1.18
C LYS A 130 -3.39 -12.17 1.45
N ILE A 131 -4.56 -12.49 0.95
CA ILE A 131 -5.80 -11.73 1.17
C ILE A 131 -6.72 -12.60 2.01
N LYS A 132 -7.17 -12.06 3.13
CA LYS A 132 -8.11 -12.71 4.06
C LYS A 132 -9.46 -12.00 3.97
N PRO A 133 -10.45 -12.62 3.34
CA PRO A 133 -11.79 -12.04 3.24
C PRO A 133 -12.43 -11.81 4.60
N THR A 134 -13.13 -10.68 4.74
CA THR A 134 -13.98 -10.38 5.91
C THR A 134 -15.45 -10.49 5.56
N THR A 135 -15.80 -10.15 4.31
CA THR A 135 -17.16 -10.25 3.80
C THR A 135 -17.07 -10.65 2.34
N ILE A 136 -17.84 -11.63 1.93
CA ILE A 136 -17.97 -12.04 0.53
C ILE A 136 -19.44 -11.89 0.14
N LYS A 137 -19.68 -11.08 -0.88
CA LYS A 137 -20.98 -10.95 -1.52
C LYS A 137 -20.96 -11.76 -2.81
N TYR A 138 -21.79 -12.77 -2.87
CA TYR A 138 -22.04 -13.56 -4.08
C TYR A 138 -23.17 -12.91 -4.86
N VAL A 139 -22.94 -12.64 -6.11
CA VAL A 139 -23.90 -12.00 -7.02
C VAL A 139 -24.23 -12.99 -8.13
N ASP A 140 -25.51 -13.17 -8.41
CA ASP A 140 -26.02 -13.97 -9.54
C ASP A 140 -27.31 -13.31 -10.03
N PHE A 141 -27.20 -12.49 -11.06
CA PHE A 141 -28.35 -11.70 -11.55
C PHE A 141 -29.49 -12.55 -12.12
N PHE A 142 -29.25 -13.83 -12.41
CA PHE A 142 -30.27 -14.72 -12.98
C PHE A 142 -30.89 -15.63 -11.93
N ALA A 143 -30.40 -15.63 -10.72
CA ALA A 143 -30.97 -16.39 -9.62
C ALA A 143 -32.19 -15.66 -9.01
N GLU A 144 -33.10 -16.43 -8.43
CA GLU A 144 -34.23 -15.88 -7.66
C GLU A 144 -33.72 -14.96 -6.54
N LYS A 145 -32.62 -15.38 -5.87
CA LYS A 145 -31.92 -14.56 -4.88
C LYS A 145 -30.62 -14.05 -5.48
N GLN A 146 -30.64 -12.83 -5.96
CA GLN A 146 -29.55 -12.24 -6.72
C GLN A 146 -28.30 -11.93 -5.86
N PHE A 147 -28.46 -11.67 -4.57
CA PHE A 147 -27.38 -11.27 -3.68
C PHE A 147 -27.38 -12.11 -2.41
N GLU A 148 -26.26 -12.75 -2.13
CA GLU A 148 -26.06 -13.52 -0.91
C GLU A 148 -24.75 -13.06 -0.24
N TRP A 149 -24.74 -12.99 1.08
CA TRP A 149 -23.61 -12.46 1.85
C TRP A 149 -23.06 -13.52 2.81
N MET A 150 -21.74 -13.63 2.86
CA MET A 150 -21.04 -14.45 3.84
C MET A 150 -20.10 -13.54 4.65
N GLU A 151 -20.28 -13.48 5.95
CA GLU A 151 -19.39 -12.78 6.86
C GLU A 151 -18.39 -13.74 7.49
N ILE A 152 -17.13 -13.35 7.54
CA ILE A 152 -16.03 -14.13 8.13
C ILE A 152 -15.51 -13.30 9.32
N SER A 153 -16.22 -13.40 10.44
CA SER A 153 -15.99 -12.56 11.62
C SER A 153 -14.57 -12.72 12.20
N GLU A 154 -13.99 -13.91 12.09
CA GLU A 154 -12.63 -14.20 12.59
C GLU A 154 -11.55 -13.36 11.93
N ASN A 155 -11.81 -12.88 10.71
CA ASN A 155 -10.87 -12.05 9.97
C ASN A 155 -11.06 -10.54 10.22
N ARG A 156 -12.11 -10.15 10.92
CA ARG A 156 -12.39 -8.73 11.21
C ARG A 156 -11.48 -8.20 12.32
N MET A 157 -10.89 -7.04 12.08
CA MET A 157 -10.20 -6.32 13.15
C MET A 157 -11.22 -5.72 14.12
N GLY A 158 -10.89 -5.76 15.41
CA GLY A 158 -11.66 -5.03 16.41
C GLY A 158 -11.55 -3.51 16.21
N PHE A 159 -12.57 -2.77 16.65
CA PHE A 159 -12.64 -1.32 16.46
C PHE A 159 -11.34 -0.58 16.85
N PHE A 160 -10.83 -0.86 18.04
CA PHE A 160 -9.61 -0.19 18.53
C PHE A 160 -8.38 -0.51 17.68
N GLN A 161 -8.28 -1.76 17.22
CA GLN A 161 -7.16 -2.17 16.36
C GLN A 161 -7.26 -1.50 14.99
N GLU A 162 -8.47 -1.36 14.47
CA GLU A 162 -8.71 -0.65 13.21
C GLU A 162 -8.32 0.83 13.32
N VAL A 163 -8.72 1.51 14.40
CA VAL A 163 -8.36 2.91 14.65
C VAL A 163 -6.83 3.06 14.75
N LYS A 164 -6.19 2.19 15.53
CA LYS A 164 -4.72 2.18 15.67
C LYS A 164 -4.04 2.00 14.31
N THR A 165 -4.51 1.05 13.51
CA THR A 165 -3.96 0.77 12.17
C THR A 165 -4.08 2.00 11.26
N ASN A 166 -5.24 2.67 11.28
CA ASN A 166 -5.47 3.86 10.47
C ASN A 166 -4.54 5.01 10.87
N ILE A 167 -4.33 5.21 12.18
CA ILE A 167 -3.39 6.23 12.69
C ILE A 167 -1.96 5.91 12.24
N VAL A 168 -1.50 4.67 12.43
CA VAL A 168 -0.16 4.24 12.04
C VAL A 168 0.04 4.41 10.54
N ASN A 169 -0.96 4.04 9.74
CA ASN A 169 -0.88 4.16 8.29
C ASN A 169 -0.82 5.64 7.85
N THR A 170 -1.57 6.51 8.52
CA THR A 170 -1.51 7.96 8.27
C THR A 170 -0.12 8.52 8.58
N ILE A 171 0.47 8.10 9.70
CA ILE A 171 1.83 8.50 10.07
C ILE A 171 2.84 8.01 9.03
N LYS A 172 2.78 6.73 8.64
CA LYS A 172 3.66 6.16 7.60
C LYS A 172 3.57 6.94 6.30
N TYR A 173 2.33 7.28 5.89
CA TYR A 173 2.09 8.07 4.69
C TYR A 173 2.84 9.41 4.76
N TRP A 174 2.65 10.17 5.84
CA TRP A 174 3.28 11.49 5.98
C TRP A 174 4.81 11.38 6.09
N VAL A 175 5.32 10.41 6.85
CA VAL A 175 6.78 10.15 6.96
C VAL A 175 7.40 9.95 5.57
N THR A 176 6.70 9.22 4.69
CA THR A 176 7.17 8.96 3.31
C THR A 176 7.10 10.23 2.46
N VAL A 177 5.95 10.91 2.45
CA VAL A 177 5.71 12.08 1.59
C VAL A 177 6.66 13.23 1.91
N VAL A 178 6.91 13.52 3.20
CA VAL A 178 7.80 14.61 3.59
C VAL A 178 9.29 14.21 3.63
N ARG A 179 9.59 12.94 3.35
CA ARG A 179 10.94 12.37 3.43
C ARG A 179 11.56 12.62 4.81
N ALA A 180 10.80 12.27 5.87
CA ALA A 180 11.14 12.59 7.26
C ALA A 180 12.58 12.22 7.68
N PRO A 181 13.18 11.09 7.24
CA PRO A 181 14.58 10.80 7.59
C PRO A 181 15.57 11.91 7.17
N PHE A 182 15.28 12.64 6.10
CA PHE A 182 16.15 13.73 5.62
C PHE A 182 16.05 14.99 6.47
N LEU A 183 15.02 15.12 7.29
CA LEU A 183 14.86 16.28 8.18
C LEU A 183 15.97 16.32 9.24
N THR A 184 16.59 15.19 9.56
CA THR A 184 17.71 15.13 10.51
C THR A 184 18.89 16.01 10.05
N ALA A 185 19.11 16.12 8.72
CA ALA A 185 20.15 16.95 8.15
C ALA A 185 19.92 18.45 8.43
N THR A 186 18.67 18.86 8.65
CA THR A 186 18.29 20.23 9.00
C THR A 186 18.24 20.43 10.52
N ILE A 187 17.61 19.50 11.23
CA ILE A 187 17.38 19.59 12.68
C ILE A 187 18.71 19.59 13.46
N ALA A 188 19.62 18.68 13.13
CA ALA A 188 20.85 18.49 13.89
C ALA A 188 21.75 19.72 13.88
N PRO A 189 22.04 20.38 12.74
CA PRO A 189 22.84 21.63 12.75
C PRO A 189 22.19 22.78 13.53
N ILE A 190 20.85 22.92 13.47
CA ILE A 190 20.14 23.96 14.22
C ILE A 190 20.30 23.74 15.73
N MET A 191 20.12 22.49 16.17
CA MET A 191 20.30 22.12 17.59
C MET A 191 21.73 22.38 18.03
N LEU A 192 22.70 21.98 17.22
CA LEU A 192 24.13 22.18 17.52
C LEU A 192 24.49 23.68 17.59
N GLY A 193 24.07 24.46 16.58
CA GLY A 193 24.31 25.90 16.55
C GLY A 193 23.69 26.61 17.75
N SER A 194 22.47 26.25 18.12
CA SER A 194 21.76 26.77 19.28
C SER A 194 22.50 26.45 20.60
N ALA A 195 22.99 25.22 20.72
CA ALA A 195 23.74 24.78 21.90
C ALA A 195 25.08 25.55 22.02
N ILE A 196 25.77 25.76 20.91
CA ILE A 196 27.02 26.55 20.87
C ILE A 196 26.74 28.00 21.27
N ALA A 197 25.69 28.61 20.70
CA ALA A 197 25.31 29.99 21.03
C ALA A 197 24.98 30.15 22.52
N TYR A 198 24.21 29.20 23.06
CA TYR A 198 23.91 29.19 24.50
C TYR A 198 25.20 29.10 25.35
N LYS A 199 26.10 28.20 24.96
CA LYS A 199 27.39 28.05 25.68
C LYS A 199 28.22 29.29 25.63
N GLN A 200 28.21 30.03 24.52
CA GLN A 200 29.04 31.25 24.34
C GLN A 200 28.42 32.48 25.00
N PHE A 201 27.09 32.62 24.92
CA PHE A 201 26.43 33.87 25.32
C PHE A 201 25.54 33.72 26.56
N GLY A 202 25.30 32.51 27.05
CA GLY A 202 24.49 32.23 28.23
C GLY A 202 23.01 32.53 28.09
N VAL A 203 22.54 32.83 26.87
CA VAL A 203 21.12 33.18 26.60
C VAL A 203 20.55 32.23 25.60
N PHE A 204 19.33 31.80 25.86
CA PHE A 204 18.56 30.92 24.94
C PHE A 204 17.13 31.42 24.85
N ASP A 205 16.71 31.76 23.64
CA ASP A 205 15.33 32.21 23.39
C ASP A 205 14.58 31.08 22.71
N TRP A 206 13.65 30.46 23.45
CA TRP A 206 12.80 29.37 22.95
C TRP A 206 11.91 29.79 21.77
N SER A 207 11.45 31.05 21.76
CA SER A 207 10.57 31.54 20.68
C SER A 207 11.33 31.57 19.35
N THR A 208 12.50 32.20 19.35
CA THR A 208 13.38 32.28 18.17
C THR A 208 13.81 30.87 17.74
N PHE A 209 14.17 30.01 18.69
CA PHE A 209 14.57 28.62 18.38
C PHE A 209 13.50 27.90 17.61
N TRP A 210 12.23 27.94 18.08
CA TRP A 210 11.14 27.21 17.42
C TRP A 210 10.76 27.85 16.08
N VAL A 211 10.79 29.16 15.95
CA VAL A 211 10.54 29.85 14.67
C VAL A 211 11.58 29.41 13.63
N VAL A 212 12.86 29.45 13.98
CA VAL A 212 13.95 29.03 13.08
C VAL A 212 13.82 27.54 12.74
N MET A 213 13.55 26.70 13.75
CA MET A 213 13.42 25.25 13.56
C MET A 213 12.27 24.94 12.60
N LEU A 214 11.09 25.52 12.84
CA LEU A 214 9.89 25.26 12.02
C LEU A 214 10.09 25.80 10.60
N GLY A 215 10.63 27.01 10.45
CA GLY A 215 10.92 27.57 9.14
C GLY A 215 11.88 26.70 8.32
N ALA A 216 12.96 26.26 8.96
CA ALA A 216 13.96 25.42 8.28
C ALA A 216 13.39 24.05 7.93
N VAL A 217 12.58 23.44 8.82
CA VAL A 217 11.92 22.15 8.53
C VAL A 217 10.93 22.32 7.36
N CYS A 218 10.15 23.40 7.35
CA CYS A 218 9.24 23.69 6.23
C CYS A 218 10.03 23.86 4.92
N ALA A 219 11.13 24.61 4.93
CA ALA A 219 11.99 24.79 3.76
C ALA A 219 12.50 23.43 3.25
N GLN A 220 12.96 22.56 4.17
CA GLN A 220 13.47 21.24 3.81
C GLN A 220 12.38 20.37 3.19
N ILE A 221 11.17 20.36 3.78
CA ILE A 221 10.02 19.60 3.22
C ILE A 221 9.67 20.15 1.83
N GLY A 222 9.59 21.46 1.69
CA GLY A 222 9.33 22.11 0.39
C GLY A 222 10.35 21.69 -0.66
N THR A 223 11.62 21.68 -0.29
CA THR A 223 12.74 21.27 -1.15
C THR A 223 12.64 19.80 -1.54
N ASN A 224 12.35 18.91 -0.58
CA ASN A 224 12.19 17.49 -0.84
C ASN A 224 11.03 17.25 -1.82
N ASN A 225 9.90 17.93 -1.59
CA ASN A 225 8.68 17.72 -2.39
C ASN A 225 8.84 18.27 -3.82
N ILE A 226 9.47 19.43 -4.00
CA ILE A 226 9.71 19.98 -5.34
C ILE A 226 10.71 19.11 -6.11
N ASN A 227 11.71 18.57 -5.43
CA ASN A 227 12.66 17.64 -6.03
C ASN A 227 11.96 16.38 -6.53
N ASP A 228 11.11 15.76 -5.69
CA ASP A 228 10.33 14.56 -6.08
C ASP A 228 9.42 14.86 -7.29
N TYR A 229 8.81 16.06 -7.33
CA TYR A 229 7.98 16.48 -8.47
C TYR A 229 8.81 16.54 -9.77
N PHE A 230 9.99 17.18 -9.73
CA PHE A 230 10.84 17.31 -10.92
C PHE A 230 11.49 15.98 -11.32
N ASP A 231 11.86 15.14 -10.36
CA ASP A 231 12.39 13.79 -10.64
C ASP A 231 11.33 12.94 -11.35
N HIS A 232 10.06 13.05 -10.92
CA HIS A 232 8.95 12.41 -11.62
C HIS A 232 8.79 12.97 -13.05
N LYS A 233 8.80 14.31 -13.20
CA LYS A 233 8.60 14.97 -14.50
C LYS A 233 9.71 14.63 -15.49
N SER A 234 10.94 14.51 -15.04
CA SER A 234 12.12 14.14 -15.87
C SER A 234 12.26 12.62 -16.07
N ARG A 235 11.41 11.81 -15.43
CA ARG A 235 11.48 10.33 -15.40
C ARG A 235 12.75 9.78 -14.76
N ASN A 236 13.46 10.59 -14.01
CA ASN A 236 14.71 10.20 -13.37
C ASN A 236 14.49 9.02 -12.41
N ASP A 237 13.42 9.06 -11.63
CA ASP A 237 13.03 8.02 -10.69
C ASP A 237 12.69 6.69 -11.37
N GLU A 238 12.15 6.73 -12.58
CA GLU A 238 11.79 5.52 -13.34
C GLU A 238 13.03 4.79 -13.84
N MET A 239 14.10 5.53 -14.14
CA MET A 239 15.36 4.99 -14.63
C MET A 239 16.23 4.41 -13.53
N ASN A 240 16.04 4.84 -12.30
CA ASN A 240 16.85 4.40 -11.15
C ASN A 240 16.30 3.09 -10.57
N LYS A 241 16.91 1.96 -10.96
CA LYS A 241 16.51 0.62 -10.50
C LYS A 241 17.04 0.25 -9.11
N LEU A 242 18.04 1.00 -8.60
CA LEU A 242 18.69 0.73 -7.33
C LEU A 242 18.32 1.74 -6.25
N ALA A 243 17.02 1.96 -6.06
CA ALA A 243 16.53 2.89 -5.05
C ALA A 243 16.76 2.34 -3.63
N SER A 244 17.23 3.21 -2.75
CA SER A 244 17.35 2.93 -1.31
C SER A 244 16.66 4.06 -0.53
N PRO A 245 16.42 3.91 0.77
CA PRO A 245 15.83 4.98 1.57
C PRO A 245 16.63 6.30 1.54
N PHE A 246 17.91 6.24 1.15
CA PHE A 246 18.80 7.39 1.14
C PHE A 246 19.23 7.80 -0.28
N ASN A 247 18.81 7.06 -1.31
CA ASN A 247 19.21 7.31 -2.69
C ASN A 247 18.01 7.13 -3.62
N GLY A 248 17.73 8.13 -4.43
CA GLY A 248 16.52 8.21 -5.24
C GLY A 248 15.42 8.94 -4.49
N GLY A 249 14.40 9.39 -5.20
CA GLY A 249 13.26 10.10 -4.63
C GLY A 249 12.44 9.24 -3.66
N SER A 250 11.46 9.85 -3.01
CA SER A 250 10.53 9.12 -2.13
C SER A 250 9.70 8.07 -2.87
N ARG A 251 9.62 8.20 -4.20
CA ARG A 251 8.72 7.43 -5.08
C ARG A 251 7.23 7.54 -4.67
N ALA A 252 6.90 8.54 -3.87
CA ALA A 252 5.52 8.76 -3.42
C ALA A 252 4.56 8.98 -4.60
N ILE A 253 5.02 9.67 -5.65
CA ILE A 253 4.23 9.87 -6.87
C ILE A 253 4.10 8.55 -7.64
N GLN A 254 5.19 7.85 -7.89
CA GLN A 254 5.22 6.59 -8.66
C GLN A 254 4.40 5.50 -7.98
N SER A 255 4.41 5.46 -6.66
CA SER A 255 3.61 4.49 -5.88
C SER A 255 2.14 4.92 -5.70
N GLY A 256 1.77 6.11 -6.23
CA GLY A 256 0.40 6.60 -6.16
C GLY A 256 -0.04 7.04 -4.76
N LEU A 257 0.91 7.35 -3.88
CA LEU A 257 0.60 7.89 -2.56
C LEU A 257 0.09 9.32 -2.67
N ILE A 258 0.68 10.09 -3.60
CA ILE A 258 0.30 11.49 -3.83
C ILE A 258 0.35 11.76 -5.34
N THR A 259 -0.55 12.63 -5.82
CA THR A 259 -0.54 13.03 -7.25
C THR A 259 0.59 14.04 -7.49
N PRO A 260 1.13 14.13 -8.74
CA PRO A 260 2.15 15.14 -9.05
C PRO A 260 1.68 16.56 -8.70
N THR A 261 0.43 16.90 -9.01
CA THR A 261 -0.15 18.22 -8.69
C THR A 261 -0.13 18.48 -7.18
N ASN A 262 -0.57 17.50 -6.38
CA ASN A 262 -0.59 17.66 -4.92
C ASN A 262 0.83 17.73 -4.34
N MET A 263 1.80 17.04 -4.94
CA MET A 263 3.20 17.14 -4.52
C MET A 263 3.72 18.57 -4.78
N LEU A 264 3.44 19.14 -5.95
CA LEU A 264 3.81 20.52 -6.28
C LEU A 264 3.11 21.52 -5.33
N LEU A 265 1.80 21.37 -5.12
CA LEU A 265 1.05 22.25 -4.22
C LEU A 265 1.58 22.16 -2.77
N SER A 266 1.91 20.96 -2.33
CA SER A 266 2.53 20.74 -1.01
C SER A 266 3.86 21.49 -0.90
N SER A 267 4.70 21.43 -1.94
CA SER A 267 5.97 22.17 -1.97
C SER A 267 5.73 23.68 -1.83
N ILE A 268 4.81 24.23 -2.62
CA ILE A 268 4.46 25.66 -2.56
C ILE A 268 3.96 26.04 -1.16
N TYR A 269 3.08 25.21 -0.57
CA TYR A 269 2.56 25.42 0.78
C TYR A 269 3.70 25.51 1.82
N PHE A 270 4.63 24.56 1.78
CA PHE A 270 5.73 24.54 2.76
C PHE A 270 6.71 25.69 2.55
N PHE A 271 7.01 26.09 1.30
CA PHE A 271 7.84 27.28 1.06
C PHE A 271 7.13 28.55 1.53
N THR A 272 5.82 28.66 1.32
CA THR A 272 5.03 29.80 1.82
C THR A 272 5.06 29.85 3.35
N ALA A 273 4.91 28.69 3.99
CA ALA A 273 5.00 28.57 5.47
C ALA A 273 6.40 29.00 5.98
N THR A 274 7.44 28.72 5.24
CA THR A 274 8.80 29.16 5.57
C THR A 274 8.91 30.70 5.59
N ILE A 275 8.27 31.39 4.68
CA ILE A 275 8.27 32.86 4.61
C ILE A 275 7.43 33.50 5.73
N UNK A 276 6.51 32.75 6.07
CA UNK A 276 5.63 33.23 7.01
C UNK A 276 6.09 33.00 8.37
N UNK A 277 6.95 32.19 8.51
CA UNK A 277 7.40 31.83 9.73
C UNK A 277 8.54 32.55 10.18
#